data_9c9ad846ef435d7ac751652a043cf7cb
#
_entry.id   9c9ad846ef435d7ac751652a043cf7cb
#
_cell.length_a   1.000
_cell.length_b   1.000
_cell.length_c   1.000
_cell.angle_alpha   90.00
_cell.angle_beta   90.00
_cell.angle_gamma   90.00
#
_symmetry.space_group_name_H-M   'P 1'
#
loop_
_entity.id
_entity.type
_entity.pdbx_description
1 polymer ?
#
loop_
_entity_poly.entity_id
_entity_poly.type
_entity_poly.pdbx_seq_one_letter_code
_entity_poly.pdbx_strand_id
1 'polypeptide(L)'
;HSTKELLEKEWITSEYGEPAIIISSPKVLKRTIDEKLQNNLPENVKSTSRFMYGSITDDFSIVLITTAYKDTTKIDLDLALEADLKELENFGAKNIIVKTGEFENVKGLSGKKAYGTFTAFDPVREEDVKMEYEIMVLAQPGGAQEFFLIYKEEDEHAKQIIEKIQNSIELRKAKK
;
A
#
# COMPACT_ATOMS: atom_id res chain seq x y z
N HIS A 1 -4.16 17.30 -8.46
CA HIS A 1 -3.29 17.97 -7.47
C HIS A 1 -1.84 17.52 -7.66
N SER A 2 -0.90 18.47 -7.63
CA SER A 2 0.52 18.15 -7.65
C SER A 2 0.95 17.51 -6.32
N THR A 3 2.06 16.80 -6.34
CA THR A 3 2.61 16.21 -5.10
C THR A 3 3.03 17.28 -4.10
N LYS A 4 3.49 18.44 -4.58
CA LYS A 4 3.78 19.59 -3.70
C LYS A 4 2.52 20.05 -2.96
N GLU A 5 1.39 20.21 -3.67
CA GLU A 5 0.12 20.58 -3.07
C GLU A 5 -0.38 19.54 -2.07
N LEU A 6 -0.26 18.26 -2.41
CA LEU A 6 -0.63 17.17 -1.51
C LEU A 6 0.22 17.17 -0.23
N LEU A 7 1.49 17.49 -0.34
CA LEU A 7 2.39 17.54 0.82
C LEU A 7 2.06 18.72 1.74
N GLU A 8 1.74 19.87 1.19
CA GLU A 8 1.52 21.13 1.92
C GLU A 8 0.12 21.26 2.52
N LYS A 9 -0.87 20.55 2.00
CA LYS A 9 -2.24 20.63 2.52
C LYS A 9 -2.36 20.00 3.91
N GLU A 10 -3.48 20.27 4.58
CA GLU A 10 -3.83 19.60 5.84
C GLU A 10 -4.11 18.12 5.59
N TRP A 11 -3.48 17.26 6.36
CA TRP A 11 -3.62 15.82 6.24
C TRP A 11 -4.73 15.29 7.14
N ILE A 12 -5.30 14.15 6.75
CA ILE A 12 -6.41 13.50 7.44
C ILE A 12 -5.91 12.21 8.06
N THR A 13 -6.19 12.02 9.35
CA THR A 13 -5.90 10.77 10.05
C THR A 13 -7.16 9.93 10.06
N SER A 14 -7.07 8.72 9.57
CA SER A 14 -8.21 7.80 9.45
C SER A 14 -7.82 6.38 9.79
N GLU A 15 -8.83 5.61 10.17
CA GLU A 15 -8.70 4.17 10.49
C GLU A 15 -9.28 3.36 9.33
N TYR A 16 -8.55 2.30 8.93
CA TYR A 16 -8.92 1.46 7.79
C TYR A 16 -8.84 -0.02 8.14
N GLY A 17 -9.83 -0.76 7.68
CA GLY A 17 -9.81 -2.22 7.57
C GLY A 17 -9.89 -3.02 8.86
N GLU A 18 -9.65 -4.32 8.71
CA GLU A 18 -9.63 -5.30 9.78
C GLU A 18 -8.48 -6.29 9.54
N PRO A 19 -7.54 -6.46 10.50
CA PRO A 19 -7.38 -5.64 11.71
C PRO A 19 -7.11 -4.18 11.35
N ALA A 20 -7.58 -3.27 12.17
CA ALA A 20 -7.55 -1.84 11.87
C ALA A 20 -6.14 -1.26 11.88
N ILE A 21 -5.88 -0.37 10.94
CA ILE A 21 -4.66 0.40 10.84
C ILE A 21 -4.99 1.89 10.74
N ILE A 22 -4.24 2.72 11.42
CA ILE A 22 -4.42 4.16 11.44
C ILE A 22 -3.29 4.80 10.67
N ILE A 23 -3.63 5.64 9.70
CA ILE A 23 -2.64 6.41 8.93
C ILE A 23 -3.10 7.85 8.75
N SER A 24 -2.13 8.75 8.57
CA SER A 24 -2.37 10.09 8.07
C SER A 24 -2.03 10.12 6.59
N SER A 25 -2.87 10.73 5.80
CA SER A 25 -2.67 10.86 4.35
C SER A 25 -3.24 12.18 3.84
N PRO A 26 -2.79 12.67 2.67
CA PRO A 26 -3.31 13.92 2.12
C PRO A 26 -4.75 13.83 1.63
N LYS A 27 -5.24 12.62 1.40
CA LYS A 27 -6.63 12.34 0.99
C LYS A 27 -7.14 11.10 1.70
N VAL A 28 -8.42 11.07 1.99
CA VAL A 28 -9.08 9.86 2.50
C VAL A 28 -9.06 8.80 1.41
N LEU A 29 -8.67 7.57 1.78
CA LEU A 29 -8.69 6.44 0.86
C LEU A 29 -10.12 5.93 0.71
N LYS A 30 -10.52 5.62 -0.52
CA LYS A 30 -11.85 5.09 -0.80
C LYS A 30 -11.81 3.56 -0.81
N ARG A 31 -12.77 2.95 -0.13
CA ARG A 31 -12.94 1.51 -0.16
C ARG A 31 -13.40 1.09 -1.56
N THR A 32 -12.73 0.08 -2.11
CA THR A 32 -13.13 -0.56 -3.37
C THR A 32 -13.56 -1.99 -3.09
N ILE A 33 -14.57 -2.48 -3.82
CA ILE A 33 -15.08 -3.84 -3.65
C ILE A 33 -14.75 -4.63 -4.92
N ASP A 34 -14.02 -5.74 -4.74
CA ASP A 34 -13.82 -6.74 -5.77
C ASP A 34 -14.71 -7.94 -5.42
N GLU A 35 -15.85 -8.07 -6.10
CA GLU A 35 -16.83 -9.12 -5.83
C GLU A 35 -16.25 -10.52 -6.08
N LYS A 36 -15.41 -10.70 -7.09
CA LYS A 36 -14.73 -11.98 -7.34
C LYS A 36 -13.87 -12.39 -6.18
N LEU A 37 -13.11 -11.45 -5.63
CA LEU A 37 -12.25 -11.70 -4.48
C LEU A 37 -13.08 -12.01 -3.24
N GLN A 38 -14.16 -11.27 -2.98
CA GLN A 38 -15.04 -11.49 -1.82
C GLN A 38 -15.73 -12.85 -1.87
N ASN A 39 -16.07 -13.32 -3.07
CA ASN A 39 -16.75 -14.62 -3.26
C ASN A 39 -15.78 -15.81 -3.28
N ASN A 40 -14.48 -15.58 -3.39
CA ASN A 40 -13.47 -16.62 -3.55
C ASN A 40 -12.30 -16.44 -2.58
N LEU A 41 -12.59 -16.09 -1.33
CA LEU A 41 -11.55 -15.95 -0.31
C LEU A 41 -10.86 -17.29 -0.04
N PRO A 42 -9.53 -17.30 0.14
CA PRO A 42 -8.84 -18.50 0.63
C PRO A 42 -9.42 -18.99 1.95
N GLU A 43 -9.32 -20.30 2.20
CA GLU A 43 -9.93 -20.95 3.35
C GLU A 43 -9.55 -20.32 4.70
N ASN A 44 -8.30 -19.88 4.83
CA ASN A 44 -7.79 -19.29 6.07
C ASN A 44 -8.09 -17.78 6.19
N VAL A 45 -8.67 -17.17 5.18
CA VAL A 45 -8.96 -15.72 5.17
C VAL A 45 -10.39 -15.47 5.61
N LYS A 46 -10.55 -14.68 6.65
CA LYS A 46 -11.86 -14.24 7.16
C LYS A 46 -12.43 -13.11 6.31
N SER A 47 -11.60 -12.11 6.01
CA SER A 47 -12.00 -10.95 5.21
C SER A 47 -10.77 -10.27 4.59
N THR A 48 -11.01 -9.58 3.49
CA THR A 48 -10.00 -8.70 2.87
C THR A 48 -10.70 -7.42 2.43
N SER A 49 -10.02 -6.29 2.56
CA SER A 49 -10.54 -4.99 2.16
C SER A 49 -9.46 -4.21 1.43
N ARG A 50 -9.87 -3.44 0.43
CA ARG A 50 -8.96 -2.60 -0.36
C ARG A 50 -9.40 -1.15 -0.29
N PHE A 51 -8.45 -0.26 -0.05
CA PHE A 51 -8.66 1.19 0.03
C PHE A 51 -7.67 1.86 -0.92
N MET A 52 -8.14 2.83 -1.70
CA MET A 52 -7.34 3.41 -2.77
C MET A 52 -7.47 4.92 -2.85
N TYR A 53 -6.40 5.56 -3.32
CA TYR A 53 -6.36 6.92 -3.81
C TYR A 53 -5.51 6.96 -5.08
N GLY A 54 -6.06 7.53 -6.16
CA GLY A 54 -5.34 7.68 -7.43
C GLY A 54 -5.22 6.39 -8.23
N SER A 55 -4.54 6.47 -9.36
CA SER A 55 -4.25 5.35 -10.24
C SER A 55 -2.75 5.19 -10.45
N ILE A 56 -2.32 4.05 -11.01
CA ILE A 56 -0.91 3.66 -11.15
C ILE A 56 -0.05 4.67 -11.92
N THR A 57 -0.64 5.47 -12.81
CA THR A 57 0.07 6.47 -13.62
C THR A 57 -0.15 7.90 -13.15
N ASP A 58 -0.85 8.11 -12.05
CA ASP A 58 -1.00 9.42 -11.45
C ASP A 58 0.31 9.90 -10.80
N ASP A 59 0.40 11.17 -10.48
CA ASP A 59 1.58 11.72 -9.81
C ASP A 59 1.85 11.03 -8.48
N PHE A 60 0.79 10.60 -7.80
CA PHE A 60 0.87 9.85 -6.56
C PHE A 60 -0.37 8.98 -6.37
N SER A 61 -0.18 7.73 -5.98
CA SER A 61 -1.29 6.83 -5.66
C SER A 61 -0.95 5.94 -4.46
N ILE A 62 -2.01 5.51 -3.77
CA ILE A 62 -1.94 4.61 -2.61
C ILE A 62 -2.93 3.48 -2.82
N VAL A 63 -2.48 2.25 -2.55
CA VAL A 63 -3.37 1.10 -2.35
C VAL A 63 -3.03 0.51 -0.98
N LEU A 64 -4.04 0.35 -0.15
CA LEU A 64 -3.94 -0.32 1.14
C LEU A 64 -4.85 -1.54 1.13
N ILE A 65 -4.28 -2.71 1.39
CA ILE A 65 -5.03 -3.96 1.51
C ILE A 65 -4.91 -4.42 2.95
N THR A 66 -6.05 -4.68 3.60
CA THR A 66 -6.09 -5.27 4.94
C THR A 66 -6.70 -6.65 4.85
N THR A 67 -6.08 -7.63 5.50
CA THR A 67 -6.53 -9.02 5.47
C THR A 67 -6.63 -9.54 6.89
N ALA A 68 -7.82 -10.06 7.26
CA ALA A 68 -8.04 -10.74 8.53
C ALA A 68 -8.05 -12.26 8.30
N TYR A 69 -7.39 -13.00 9.18
CA TYR A 69 -7.29 -14.45 9.13
C TYR A 69 -8.18 -15.11 10.19
N LYS A 70 -8.68 -16.30 9.89
CA LYS A 70 -9.56 -17.07 10.81
C LYS A 70 -8.83 -17.61 12.03
N ASP A 71 -7.52 -17.90 11.86
CA ASP A 71 -6.67 -18.49 12.90
C ASP A 71 -5.47 -17.60 13.20
N THR A 72 -4.71 -17.94 14.23
CA THR A 72 -3.41 -17.36 14.52
C THR A 72 -2.38 -17.85 13.50
N THR A 73 -2.72 -17.73 12.21
CA THR A 73 -1.85 -18.14 11.12
C THR A 73 -0.57 -17.30 11.16
N LYS A 74 0.56 -18.00 11.13
CA LYS A 74 1.84 -17.32 11.02
C LYS A 74 1.97 -16.78 9.62
N ILE A 75 2.06 -15.47 9.51
CA ILE A 75 2.13 -14.76 8.22
C ILE A 75 3.58 -14.77 7.74
N ASP A 76 3.80 -15.30 6.52
CA ASP A 76 5.09 -15.22 5.85
C ASP A 76 5.15 -13.91 5.06
N LEU A 77 5.90 -12.94 5.58
CA LEU A 77 6.03 -11.62 4.96
C LEU A 77 6.73 -11.66 3.60
N ASP A 78 7.64 -12.60 3.40
CA ASP A 78 8.33 -12.75 2.11
C ASP A 78 7.37 -13.24 1.03
N LEU A 79 6.50 -14.21 1.34
CA LEU A 79 5.47 -14.68 0.42
C LEU A 79 4.44 -13.60 0.13
N ALA A 80 4.03 -12.83 1.14
CA ALA A 80 3.10 -11.72 0.95
C ALA A 80 3.70 -10.66 0.02
N LEU A 81 4.96 -10.33 0.20
CA LEU A 81 5.67 -9.36 -0.63
C LEU A 81 5.76 -9.85 -2.09
N GLU A 82 6.05 -11.13 -2.29
CA GLU A 82 6.10 -11.76 -3.62
C GLU A 82 4.74 -11.71 -4.31
N ALA A 83 3.66 -12.00 -3.58
CA ALA A 83 2.29 -11.90 -4.10
C ALA A 83 1.94 -10.46 -4.48
N ASP A 84 2.38 -9.47 -3.71
CA ASP A 84 2.15 -8.05 -3.99
C ASP A 84 2.89 -7.58 -5.24
N LEU A 85 4.08 -8.09 -5.49
CA LEU A 85 4.80 -7.79 -6.73
C LEU A 85 4.05 -8.29 -7.96
N LYS A 86 3.40 -9.46 -7.85
CA LYS A 86 2.51 -9.97 -8.91
C LYS A 86 1.27 -9.09 -9.07
N GLU A 87 0.71 -8.60 -7.98
CA GLU A 87 -0.43 -7.69 -8.01
C GLU A 87 -0.06 -6.38 -8.70
N LEU A 88 1.16 -5.91 -8.51
CA LEU A 88 1.67 -4.73 -9.20
C LEU A 88 1.65 -4.93 -10.73
N GLU A 89 2.00 -6.12 -11.22
CA GLU A 89 1.88 -6.49 -12.62
C GLU A 89 0.42 -6.45 -13.08
N ASN A 90 -0.51 -6.93 -12.26
CA ASN A 90 -1.95 -6.91 -12.56
C ASN A 90 -2.49 -5.48 -12.67
N PHE A 91 -1.89 -4.52 -11.97
CA PHE A 91 -2.23 -3.10 -12.11
C PHE A 91 -1.70 -2.48 -13.41
N GLY A 92 -0.86 -3.20 -14.16
CA GLY A 92 -0.30 -2.73 -15.43
C GLY A 92 1.19 -2.43 -15.41
N ALA A 93 1.89 -2.73 -14.32
CA ALA A 93 3.34 -2.51 -14.24
C ALA A 93 4.11 -3.50 -15.12
N LYS A 94 5.09 -2.97 -15.86
CA LYS A 94 6.01 -3.72 -16.72
C LYS A 94 7.43 -3.39 -16.33
N ASN A 95 8.36 -4.30 -16.64
CA ASN A 95 9.80 -4.09 -16.40
C ASN A 95 10.09 -3.70 -14.96
N ILE A 96 9.52 -4.44 -14.02
CA ILE A 96 9.64 -4.16 -12.60
C ILE A 96 11.05 -4.47 -12.12
N ILE A 97 11.72 -3.45 -11.57
CA ILE A 97 13.00 -3.59 -10.90
C ILE A 97 12.73 -3.65 -9.41
N VAL A 98 13.26 -4.66 -8.73
CA VAL A 98 12.94 -4.95 -7.32
C VAL A 98 14.19 -4.93 -6.47
N LYS A 99 14.12 -4.18 -5.37
CA LYS A 99 15.03 -4.29 -4.23
C LYS A 99 14.18 -4.59 -3.02
N THR A 100 14.71 -5.33 -2.07
CA THR A 100 14.00 -5.68 -0.84
C THR A 100 14.77 -5.19 0.38
N GLY A 101 14.06 -5.01 1.48
CA GLY A 101 14.66 -4.58 2.74
C GLY A 101 13.68 -4.67 3.90
N GLU A 102 14.14 -4.23 5.05
CA GLU A 102 13.32 -4.14 6.25
C GLU A 102 12.65 -2.77 6.31
N PHE A 103 11.43 -2.74 6.82
CA PHE A 103 10.69 -1.51 7.10
C PHE A 103 10.63 -1.31 8.61
N GLU A 104 10.89 -0.09 9.05
CA GLU A 104 10.68 0.33 10.44
C GLU A 104 10.32 1.81 10.45
N ASN A 105 9.29 2.18 11.21
CA ASN A 105 8.92 3.60 11.36
C ASN A 105 9.36 4.16 12.71
N VAL A 106 9.15 5.46 12.91
CA VAL A 106 9.55 6.16 14.14
C VAL A 106 8.82 5.67 15.39
N LYS A 107 7.72 4.93 15.22
CA LYS A 107 6.92 4.37 16.33
C LYS A 107 7.32 2.93 16.67
N GLY A 108 8.38 2.42 16.05
CA GLY A 108 8.87 1.05 16.27
C GLY A 108 8.10 -0.05 15.55
N LEU A 109 7.19 0.32 14.65
CA LEU A 109 6.46 -0.64 13.85
C LEU A 109 7.37 -1.16 12.74
N SER A 110 7.46 -2.48 12.58
CA SER A 110 8.36 -3.10 11.63
C SER A 110 7.64 -4.05 10.66
N GLY A 111 8.27 -4.29 9.53
CA GLY A 111 7.79 -5.20 8.50
C GLY A 111 8.84 -5.38 7.42
N LYS A 112 8.38 -5.78 6.23
CA LYS A 112 9.25 -5.92 5.07
C LYS A 112 8.80 -5.02 3.95
N LYS A 113 9.74 -4.65 3.07
CA LYS A 113 9.45 -3.80 1.92
C LYS A 113 10.12 -4.29 0.66
N ALA A 114 9.48 -3.97 -0.47
CA ALA A 114 10.09 -4.00 -1.80
C ALA A 114 9.98 -2.60 -2.39
N TYR A 115 10.96 -2.19 -3.15
CA TYR A 115 10.99 -0.88 -3.77
C TYR A 115 11.79 -0.90 -5.06
N GLY A 116 11.55 0.05 -5.92
CA GLY A 116 12.24 0.16 -7.19
C GLY A 116 11.45 0.96 -8.20
N THR A 117 11.55 0.57 -9.47
CA THR A 117 10.92 1.26 -10.59
C THR A 117 10.13 0.27 -11.46
N PHE A 118 9.21 0.80 -12.22
CA PHE A 118 8.52 0.06 -13.28
C PHE A 118 8.08 1.02 -14.38
N THR A 119 7.62 0.46 -15.49
CA THR A 119 7.02 1.19 -16.60
C THR A 119 5.55 0.85 -16.66
N ALA A 120 4.69 1.83 -16.89
CA ALA A 120 3.26 1.61 -17.10
C ALA A 120 2.73 2.51 -18.23
N PHE A 121 1.73 2.04 -18.94
CA PHE A 121 1.08 2.84 -19.97
C PHE A 121 0.12 3.85 -19.35
N ASP A 122 0.33 5.14 -19.68
CA ASP A 122 -0.55 6.23 -19.26
C ASP A 122 -1.58 6.49 -20.36
N PRO A 123 -2.87 6.14 -20.14
CA PRO A 123 -3.89 6.31 -21.18
C PRO A 123 -4.24 7.77 -21.46
N VAL A 124 -3.94 8.69 -20.55
CA VAL A 124 -4.19 10.12 -20.75
C VAL A 124 -3.15 10.73 -21.68
N ARG A 125 -1.88 10.40 -21.48
CA ARG A 125 -0.77 10.87 -22.32
C ARG A 125 -0.54 10.00 -23.54
N GLU A 126 -1.13 8.80 -23.57
CA GLU A 126 -0.95 7.79 -24.60
C GLU A 126 0.53 7.39 -24.79
N GLU A 127 1.26 7.27 -23.67
CA GLU A 127 2.67 6.88 -23.67
C GLU A 127 3.02 6.06 -22.42
N ASP A 128 4.13 5.32 -22.51
CA ASP A 128 4.68 4.65 -21.35
C ASP A 128 5.36 5.68 -20.44
N VAL A 129 5.11 5.56 -19.13
CA VAL A 129 5.73 6.42 -18.13
C VAL A 129 6.52 5.57 -17.13
N LYS A 130 7.60 6.13 -16.63
CA LYS A 130 8.43 5.48 -15.62
C LYS A 130 8.01 5.93 -14.23
N MET A 131 7.71 4.93 -13.40
CA MET A 131 7.22 5.13 -12.04
C MET A 131 8.21 4.55 -11.03
N GLU A 132 8.17 5.08 -9.81
CA GLU A 132 8.80 4.46 -8.65
C GLU A 132 7.71 3.91 -7.74
N TYR A 133 8.07 2.89 -6.96
CA TYR A 133 7.13 2.29 -6.03
C TYR A 133 7.82 1.87 -4.74
N GLU A 134 7.01 1.78 -3.69
CA GLU A 134 7.38 1.13 -2.46
C GLU A 134 6.19 0.29 -1.98
N ILE A 135 6.43 -1.00 -1.75
CA ILE A 135 5.46 -1.93 -1.19
C ILE A 135 5.91 -2.25 0.23
N MET A 136 5.00 -2.15 1.19
CA MET A 136 5.27 -2.51 2.58
C MET A 136 4.29 -3.56 3.04
N VAL A 137 4.77 -4.55 3.78
CA VAL A 137 3.95 -5.60 4.37
C VAL A 137 4.18 -5.60 5.87
N LEU A 138 3.08 -5.47 6.61
CA LEU A 138 3.05 -5.46 8.06
C LEU A 138 2.16 -6.60 8.54
N ALA A 139 2.58 -7.29 9.60
CA ALA A 139 1.78 -8.32 10.23
C ALA A 139 1.48 -7.95 11.67
N GLN A 140 0.28 -8.30 12.11
CA GLN A 140 -0.13 -8.18 13.50
C GLN A 140 -0.99 -9.40 13.87
N PRO A 141 -1.25 -9.65 15.17
CA PRO A 141 -2.13 -10.75 15.53
C PRO A 141 -3.48 -10.66 14.81
N GLY A 142 -3.84 -11.73 14.09
CA GLY A 142 -5.11 -11.81 13.36
C GLY A 142 -5.11 -11.25 11.95
N GLY A 143 -4.01 -10.68 11.45
CA GLY A 143 -4.02 -10.15 10.09
C GLY A 143 -2.74 -9.52 9.58
N ALA A 144 -2.86 -8.95 8.39
CA ALA A 144 -1.77 -8.27 7.72
C ALA A 144 -2.27 -7.01 7.01
N GLN A 145 -1.37 -6.08 6.80
CA GLN A 145 -1.62 -4.88 6.00
C GLN A 145 -0.54 -4.76 4.93
N GLU A 146 -0.95 -4.40 3.74
CA GLU A 146 -0.08 -4.27 2.58
C GLU A 146 -0.31 -2.89 1.95
N PHE A 147 0.77 -2.14 1.75
CA PHE A 147 0.73 -0.82 1.14
C PHE A 147 1.44 -0.83 -0.20
N PHE A 148 0.82 -0.20 -1.19
CA PHE A 148 1.44 0.15 -2.46
C PHE A 148 1.48 1.67 -2.54
N LEU A 149 2.66 2.24 -2.55
CA LEU A 149 2.89 3.67 -2.67
C LEU A 149 3.60 3.90 -4.00
N ILE A 150 2.94 4.59 -4.93
CA ILE A 150 3.41 4.70 -6.32
C ILE A 150 3.46 6.18 -6.71
N TYR A 151 4.52 6.57 -7.39
CA TYR A 151 4.75 7.96 -7.75
C TYR A 151 5.64 8.07 -9.01
N LYS A 152 5.71 9.26 -9.60
CA LYS A 152 6.57 9.51 -10.75
C LYS A 152 8.04 9.42 -10.34
N GLU A 153 8.88 8.85 -11.21
CA GLU A 153 10.31 8.74 -10.99
C GLU A 153 10.93 10.07 -10.59
N GLU A 154 11.79 10.04 -9.56
CA GLU A 154 12.55 11.19 -9.07
C GLU A 154 11.73 12.33 -8.46
N ASP A 155 10.47 12.13 -8.12
CA ASP A 155 9.64 13.14 -7.47
C ASP A 155 9.97 13.23 -5.97
N GLU A 156 10.72 14.25 -5.58
CA GLU A 156 11.16 14.44 -4.20
C GLU A 156 9.99 14.78 -3.25
N HIS A 157 8.98 15.49 -3.71
CA HIS A 157 7.79 15.76 -2.90
C HIS A 157 7.02 14.47 -2.60
N ALA A 158 6.92 13.58 -3.59
CA ALA A 158 6.29 12.28 -3.40
C ALA A 158 7.04 11.42 -2.37
N LYS A 159 8.37 11.44 -2.40
CA LYS A 159 9.20 10.74 -1.41
C LYS A 159 8.93 11.24 0.00
N GLN A 160 8.77 12.56 0.16
CA GLN A 160 8.41 13.15 1.45
C GLN A 160 7.00 12.77 1.90
N ILE A 161 6.05 12.68 0.97
CA ILE A 161 4.70 12.19 1.25
C ILE A 161 4.76 10.76 1.79
N ILE A 162 5.50 9.88 1.13
CA ILE A 162 5.66 8.49 1.54
C ILE A 162 6.25 8.38 2.94
N GLU A 163 7.32 9.10 3.22
CA GLU A 163 7.96 9.11 4.53
C GLU A 163 6.99 9.56 5.63
N LYS A 164 6.22 10.61 5.36
CA LYS A 164 5.22 11.13 6.29
C LYS A 164 4.10 10.13 6.55
N ILE A 165 3.61 9.43 5.51
CA ILE A 165 2.62 8.36 5.66
C ILE A 165 3.20 7.25 6.53
N GLN A 166 4.40 6.75 6.20
CA GLN A 166 5.05 5.63 6.90
C GLN A 166 5.23 5.92 8.38
N ASN A 167 5.66 7.14 8.73
CA ASN A 167 5.87 7.54 10.11
C ASN A 167 4.56 7.80 10.87
N SER A 168 3.44 7.92 10.17
CA SER A 168 2.12 8.07 10.79
C SER A 168 1.46 6.73 11.13
N ILE A 169 1.94 5.61 10.59
CA ILE A 169 1.27 4.32 10.73
C ILE A 169 1.25 3.86 12.18
N GLU A 170 0.03 3.54 12.65
CA GLU A 170 -0.20 2.94 13.95
C GLU A 170 -1.14 1.75 13.78
N LEU A 171 -0.85 0.67 14.52
CA LEU A 171 -1.77 -0.44 14.63
C LEU A 171 -2.69 -0.20 15.83
N ARG A 172 -3.98 -0.42 15.63
CA ARG A 172 -4.92 -0.31 16.73
C ARG A 172 -4.71 -1.48 17.68
N LYS A 173 -4.47 -1.17 18.97
CA LYS A 173 -4.36 -2.21 19.99
C LYS A 173 -5.71 -2.91 20.14
N ALA A 174 -5.67 -4.26 20.19
CA ALA A 174 -6.86 -5.04 20.46
C ALA A 174 -7.46 -4.59 21.79
N LYS A 175 -8.77 -4.36 21.81
CA LYS A 175 -9.50 -4.08 23.06
C LYS A 175 -9.44 -5.34 23.91
N LYS A 176 -8.98 -5.19 25.13
CA LYS A 176 -9.01 -6.26 26.12
C LYS A 176 -10.47 -6.54 26.53
#